data_5cfa9276945295e580c3b0922c83e439
#
_entry.id   5cfa9276945295e580c3b0922c83e439
#
_cell.length_a   1.000
_cell.length_b   1.000
_cell.length_c   1.000
_cell.angle_alpha   90.00
_cell.angle_beta   90.00
_cell.angle_gamma   90.00
#
_symmetry.space_group_name_H-M   'P 1'
#
loop_
_entity.id
_entity.type
_entity.pdbx_description
1 polymer ?
#
loop_
_entity_poly.entity_id
_entity_poly.type
_entity_poly.pdbx_seq_one_letter_code
_entity_poly.pdbx_strand_id
1 'polypeptide(L)'
;AEKGYTIKMGRGTDEQTILEDVADCDALLARNEHITRAIMEAAPRLKVISKHGVGLDKIDLDAARELNIWVTNGPLSNTVAVAEHTMMLILACAKKLVFFDRAARRGDYDIRNRVKGMDLEGKTLGLLGLGKIGHMVAKKAINGFGMEVIGYDPFLPADRWDPEVGRRETMEEIFAGSDIVSI
;
A
#
# COMPACT_ATOMS: atom_id res chain seq x y z
N ALA A 1 0.04 -29.83 -6.26
CA ALA A 1 0.24 -31.21 -6.75
C ALA A 1 -1.04 -31.82 -7.35
N GLU A 2 -2.23 -31.60 -6.79
CA GLU A 2 -3.50 -32.20 -7.30
C GLU A 2 -3.89 -31.79 -8.74
N LYS A 3 -3.31 -30.68 -9.27
CA LYS A 3 -3.60 -30.18 -10.63
C LYS A 3 -2.45 -30.42 -11.64
N GLY A 4 -1.49 -31.29 -11.33
CA GLY A 4 -0.38 -31.61 -12.24
C GLY A 4 0.73 -30.55 -12.33
N TYR A 5 0.80 -29.58 -11.41
CA TYR A 5 1.89 -28.62 -11.34
C TYR A 5 3.00 -29.10 -10.41
N THR A 6 4.26 -28.85 -10.80
CA THR A 6 5.42 -29.00 -9.93
C THR A 6 5.79 -27.66 -9.35
N ILE A 7 5.87 -27.56 -8.02
CA ILE A 7 6.29 -26.33 -7.33
C ILE A 7 7.75 -26.48 -6.90
N LYS A 8 8.59 -25.56 -7.35
CA LYS A 8 9.98 -25.41 -6.92
C LYS A 8 10.09 -24.16 -6.05
N MET A 9 10.53 -24.34 -4.83
CA MET A 9 10.79 -23.20 -3.93
C MET A 9 12.15 -22.60 -4.25
N GLY A 10 12.19 -21.29 -4.41
CA GLY A 10 13.45 -20.55 -4.60
C GLY A 10 14.39 -20.71 -3.41
N ARG A 11 15.67 -20.80 -3.66
CA ARG A 11 16.74 -20.95 -2.64
C ARG A 11 17.16 -19.63 -2.03
N GLY A 12 16.91 -18.51 -2.70
CA GLY A 12 17.27 -17.16 -2.26
C GLY A 12 16.53 -16.07 -3.01
N THR A 13 16.83 -14.82 -2.68
CA THR A 13 16.20 -13.63 -3.26
C THR A 13 17.20 -12.74 -4.02
N ASP A 14 18.47 -13.10 -4.02
CA ASP A 14 19.50 -12.44 -4.81
C ASP A 14 19.45 -12.88 -6.28
N GLU A 15 19.89 -12.02 -7.17
CA GLU A 15 19.76 -12.22 -8.60
C GLU A 15 20.47 -13.49 -9.09
N GLN A 16 21.66 -13.78 -8.57
CA GLN A 16 22.44 -14.94 -9.00
C GLN A 16 21.72 -16.25 -8.67
N THR A 17 21.17 -16.35 -7.46
CA THR A 17 20.41 -17.52 -7.03
C THR A 17 19.12 -17.69 -7.86
N ILE A 18 18.44 -16.58 -8.18
CA ILE A 18 17.23 -16.61 -9.00
C ILE A 18 17.55 -17.06 -10.43
N LEU A 19 18.64 -16.58 -11.04
CA LEU A 19 19.09 -17.00 -12.37
C LEU A 19 19.28 -18.51 -12.48
N GLU A 20 19.86 -19.14 -11.44
CA GLU A 20 20.03 -20.57 -11.38
C GLU A 20 18.71 -21.34 -11.20
N ASP A 21 17.78 -20.75 -10.42
CA ASP A 21 16.52 -21.41 -10.07
C ASP A 21 15.48 -21.39 -11.17
N VAL A 22 15.51 -20.40 -12.09
CA VAL A 22 14.43 -20.19 -13.08
C VAL A 22 14.62 -20.91 -14.40
N ALA A 23 15.75 -21.51 -14.67
CA ALA A 23 16.14 -22.04 -15.98
C ALA A 23 15.13 -23.04 -16.57
N ASP A 24 14.43 -23.80 -15.74
CA ASP A 24 13.44 -24.81 -16.12
C ASP A 24 11.97 -24.43 -15.77
N CYS A 25 11.73 -23.17 -15.37
CA CYS A 25 10.41 -22.72 -14.92
C CYS A 25 9.51 -22.28 -16.07
N ASP A 26 8.24 -22.67 -16.04
CA ASP A 26 7.19 -22.20 -16.95
C ASP A 26 6.44 -20.98 -16.37
N ALA A 27 6.47 -20.80 -15.04
CA ALA A 27 5.85 -19.70 -14.32
C ALA A 27 6.69 -19.30 -13.11
N LEU A 28 6.69 -18.01 -12.77
CA LEU A 28 7.40 -17.46 -11.63
C LEU A 28 6.41 -16.75 -10.70
N LEU A 29 6.40 -17.09 -9.43
CA LEU A 29 5.72 -16.34 -8.39
C LEU A 29 6.75 -15.46 -7.65
N ALA A 30 6.67 -14.14 -7.83
CA ALA A 30 7.55 -13.18 -7.22
C ALA A 30 6.86 -12.40 -6.10
N ARG A 31 7.58 -12.10 -5.02
CA ARG A 31 7.07 -11.27 -3.91
C ARG A 31 7.83 -9.96 -3.79
N ASN A 32 9.08 -9.99 -3.36
CA ASN A 32 9.89 -8.79 -3.12
C ASN A 32 11.18 -8.74 -3.97
N GLU A 33 11.42 -9.77 -4.75
CA GLU A 33 12.58 -9.95 -5.60
C GLU A 33 12.53 -8.95 -6.77
N HIS A 34 13.69 -8.52 -7.22
CA HIS A 34 13.84 -7.80 -8.49
C HIS A 34 13.89 -8.80 -9.63
N ILE A 35 12.93 -8.74 -10.53
CA ILE A 35 12.86 -9.60 -11.71
C ILE A 35 13.33 -8.79 -12.91
N THR A 36 14.61 -8.96 -13.21
CA THR A 36 15.33 -8.26 -14.28
C THR A 36 15.16 -8.97 -15.62
N ARG A 37 15.53 -8.29 -16.70
CA ARG A 37 15.65 -8.88 -18.03
C ARG A 37 16.51 -10.15 -18.02
N ALA A 38 17.66 -10.11 -17.34
CA ALA A 38 18.57 -11.25 -17.27
C ALA A 38 17.88 -12.50 -16.68
N ILE A 39 17.07 -12.34 -15.64
CA ILE A 39 16.30 -13.44 -15.05
C ILE A 39 15.29 -14.00 -16.07
N MET A 40 14.60 -13.15 -16.81
CA MET A 40 13.62 -13.57 -17.81
C MET A 40 14.29 -14.31 -18.97
N GLU A 41 15.43 -13.83 -19.43
CA GLU A 41 16.22 -14.48 -20.51
C GLU A 41 16.82 -15.81 -20.08
N ALA A 42 17.18 -15.95 -18.79
CA ALA A 42 17.65 -17.22 -18.22
C ALA A 42 16.55 -18.31 -18.12
N ALA A 43 15.29 -17.92 -18.30
CA ALA A 43 14.13 -18.81 -18.19
C ALA A 43 13.40 -18.98 -19.54
N PRO A 44 13.93 -19.75 -20.50
CA PRO A 44 13.41 -19.82 -21.87
C PRO A 44 12.00 -20.40 -21.99
N ARG A 45 11.50 -21.05 -20.96
CA ARG A 45 10.14 -21.59 -20.88
C ARG A 45 9.16 -20.69 -20.16
N LEU A 46 9.62 -19.58 -19.57
CA LEU A 46 8.80 -18.69 -18.73
C LEU A 46 7.70 -18.02 -19.56
N LYS A 47 6.47 -18.20 -19.15
CA LYS A 47 5.26 -17.65 -19.80
C LYS A 47 4.56 -16.60 -18.97
N VAL A 48 4.72 -16.66 -17.64
CA VAL A 48 3.99 -15.78 -16.73
C VAL A 48 4.80 -15.52 -15.46
N ILE A 49 4.79 -14.25 -15.06
CA ILE A 49 5.27 -13.79 -13.75
C ILE A 49 4.04 -13.33 -12.97
N SER A 50 3.77 -13.96 -11.84
CA SER A 50 2.69 -13.59 -10.94
C SER A 50 3.27 -12.86 -9.72
N LYS A 51 2.93 -11.57 -9.58
CA LYS A 51 3.35 -10.76 -8.44
C LYS A 51 2.43 -11.00 -7.26
N HIS A 52 2.96 -11.52 -6.16
CA HIS A 52 2.26 -11.55 -4.88
C HIS A 52 2.30 -10.15 -4.25
N GLY A 53 1.32 -9.33 -4.56
CA GLY A 53 1.20 -7.93 -4.15
C GLY A 53 0.67 -7.04 -5.27
N VAL A 54 0.63 -5.73 -5.02
CA VAL A 54 0.05 -4.73 -5.95
C VAL A 54 1.11 -4.11 -6.85
N GLY A 55 2.24 -3.66 -6.27
CA GLY A 55 3.28 -2.92 -6.99
C GLY A 55 4.08 -3.79 -7.95
N LEU A 56 4.37 -3.27 -9.12
CA LEU A 56 5.14 -3.92 -10.19
C LEU A 56 6.52 -3.27 -10.41
N ASP A 57 6.89 -2.33 -9.56
CA ASP A 57 8.12 -1.53 -9.62
C ASP A 57 9.42 -2.36 -9.62
N LYS A 58 9.34 -3.58 -9.15
CA LYS A 58 10.47 -4.53 -9.11
C LYS A 58 10.50 -5.53 -10.27
N ILE A 59 9.63 -5.38 -11.25
CA ILE A 59 9.59 -6.25 -12.44
C ILE A 59 9.87 -5.38 -13.66
N ASP A 60 10.82 -5.78 -14.47
CA ASP A 60 11.12 -5.14 -15.77
C ASP A 60 9.97 -5.44 -16.75
N LEU A 61 8.97 -4.54 -16.77
CA LEU A 61 7.78 -4.70 -17.60
C LEU A 61 8.07 -4.57 -19.10
N ASP A 62 9.09 -3.81 -19.47
CA ASP A 62 9.47 -3.64 -20.87
C ASP A 62 10.14 -4.91 -21.37
N ALA A 63 11.04 -5.50 -20.60
CA ALA A 63 11.62 -6.81 -20.90
C ALA A 63 10.54 -7.90 -20.99
N ALA A 64 9.59 -7.93 -20.04
CA ALA A 64 8.50 -8.90 -20.05
C ALA A 64 7.66 -8.80 -21.34
N ARG A 65 7.36 -7.56 -21.78
CA ARG A 65 6.61 -7.30 -23.02
C ARG A 65 7.38 -7.78 -24.25
N GLU A 66 8.67 -7.46 -24.35
CA GLU A 66 9.52 -7.86 -25.48
C GLU A 66 9.69 -9.39 -25.56
N LEU A 67 9.79 -10.04 -24.41
CA LEU A 67 9.94 -11.49 -24.31
C LEU A 67 8.60 -12.26 -24.34
N ASN A 68 7.47 -11.55 -24.52
CA ASN A 68 6.11 -12.10 -24.49
C ASN A 68 5.77 -12.87 -23.21
N ILE A 69 6.22 -12.38 -22.08
CA ILE A 69 5.93 -12.93 -20.74
C ILE A 69 4.79 -12.14 -20.11
N TRP A 70 3.72 -12.84 -19.70
CA TRP A 70 2.61 -12.22 -19.00
C TRP A 70 3.01 -11.82 -17.58
N VAL A 71 2.60 -10.62 -17.15
CA VAL A 71 2.78 -10.17 -15.77
C VAL A 71 1.41 -9.93 -15.15
N THR A 72 1.17 -10.58 -14.01
CA THR A 72 -0.06 -10.43 -13.22
C THR A 72 0.26 -9.97 -11.81
N ASN A 73 -0.70 -9.30 -11.17
CA ASN A 73 -0.58 -8.87 -9.78
C ASN A 73 -1.90 -9.07 -9.01
N GLY A 74 -1.86 -8.83 -7.70
CA GLY A 74 -3.03 -8.90 -6.82
C GLY A 74 -3.53 -7.51 -6.42
N PRO A 75 -4.30 -6.79 -7.27
CA PRO A 75 -4.62 -5.37 -7.07
C PRO A 75 -5.55 -5.07 -5.87
N LEU A 76 -6.06 -6.10 -5.21
CA LEU A 76 -6.92 -5.99 -4.02
C LEU A 76 -6.33 -6.67 -2.78
N SER A 77 -5.18 -7.33 -2.91
CA SER A 77 -4.67 -8.28 -1.92
C SER A 77 -4.36 -7.64 -0.55
N ASN A 78 -4.05 -6.36 -0.50
CA ASN A 78 -3.66 -5.66 0.72
C ASN A 78 -4.48 -4.40 1.03
N THR A 79 -5.53 -4.10 0.25
CA THR A 79 -6.29 -2.84 0.37
C THR A 79 -6.84 -2.63 1.77
N VAL A 80 -7.47 -3.66 2.35
CA VAL A 80 -8.02 -3.60 3.71
C VAL A 80 -6.92 -3.41 4.74
N ALA A 81 -5.87 -4.24 4.67
CA ALA A 81 -4.78 -4.20 5.62
C ALA A 81 -4.04 -2.84 5.64
N VAL A 82 -3.81 -2.26 4.45
CA VAL A 82 -3.16 -0.94 4.34
C VAL A 82 -4.08 0.15 4.85
N ALA A 83 -5.38 0.12 4.53
CA ALA A 83 -6.32 1.12 5.04
C ALA A 83 -6.45 1.06 6.57
N GLU A 84 -6.44 -0.13 7.17
CA GLU A 84 -6.45 -0.29 8.63
C GLU A 84 -5.16 0.19 9.26
N HIS A 85 -4.03 -0.12 8.65
CA HIS A 85 -2.74 0.38 9.11
C HIS A 85 -2.65 1.90 9.04
N THR A 86 -3.19 2.52 7.98
CA THR A 86 -3.29 3.97 7.84
C THR A 86 -4.11 4.58 8.99
N MET A 87 -5.29 4.04 9.29
CA MET A 87 -6.10 4.50 10.42
C MET A 87 -5.41 4.32 11.77
N MET A 88 -4.70 3.20 11.95
CA MET A 88 -3.86 2.97 13.14
C MET A 88 -2.80 4.07 13.29
N LEU A 89 -2.10 4.42 12.22
CA LEU A 89 -1.08 5.48 12.25
C LEU A 89 -1.68 6.85 12.53
N ILE A 90 -2.82 7.18 11.92
CA ILE A 90 -3.57 8.42 12.19
C ILE A 90 -3.92 8.50 13.69
N LEU A 91 -4.48 7.43 14.25
CA LEU A 91 -4.81 7.36 15.67
C LEU A 91 -3.56 7.46 16.56
N ALA A 92 -2.49 6.77 16.21
CA ALA A 92 -1.23 6.79 16.95
C ALA A 92 -0.63 8.20 17.00
N CYS A 93 -0.68 8.95 15.90
CA CYS A 93 -0.24 10.34 15.82
C CYS A 93 -1.17 11.26 16.62
N ALA A 94 -2.48 11.21 16.37
CA ALA A 94 -3.47 12.06 17.02
C ALA A 94 -3.47 11.87 18.55
N LYS A 95 -3.39 10.63 19.02
CA LYS A 95 -3.35 10.28 20.44
C LYS A 95 -1.95 10.31 21.05
N LYS A 96 -0.90 10.66 20.27
CA LYS A 96 0.51 10.69 20.72
C LYS A 96 0.94 9.36 21.38
N LEU A 97 0.52 8.23 20.80
CA LEU A 97 0.63 6.91 21.39
C LEU A 97 2.05 6.59 21.89
N VAL A 98 3.06 6.76 21.03
CA VAL A 98 4.46 6.45 21.36
C VAL A 98 4.96 7.32 22.51
N PHE A 99 4.53 8.59 22.57
CA PHE A 99 4.89 9.51 23.65
C PHE A 99 4.30 9.07 24.98
N PHE A 100 3.03 8.74 25.03
CA PHE A 100 2.36 8.28 26.24
C PHE A 100 2.83 6.89 26.68
N ASP A 101 3.11 5.96 25.76
CA ASP A 101 3.69 4.66 26.08
C ASP A 101 5.06 4.82 26.79
N ARG A 102 5.93 5.68 26.24
CA ARG A 102 7.23 5.97 26.88
C ARG A 102 7.10 6.59 28.27
N ALA A 103 6.14 7.50 28.46
CA ALA A 103 5.89 8.12 29.75
C ALA A 103 5.38 7.09 30.77
N ALA A 104 4.41 6.27 30.38
CA ALA A 104 3.84 5.21 31.22
C ALA A 104 4.89 4.21 31.68
N ARG A 105 5.78 3.77 30.76
CA ARG A 105 6.88 2.84 31.09
C ARG A 105 7.88 3.42 32.10
N ARG A 106 7.98 4.75 32.21
CA ARG A 106 8.81 5.45 33.22
C ARG A 106 8.04 5.77 34.51
N GLY A 107 6.77 5.39 34.61
CA GLY A 107 5.92 5.71 35.77
C GLY A 107 5.42 7.15 35.81
N ASP A 108 5.57 7.92 34.71
CA ASP A 108 5.11 9.32 34.62
C ASP A 108 3.63 9.38 34.24
N TYR A 109 2.75 9.04 35.17
CA TYR A 109 1.30 9.06 34.95
C TYR A 109 0.70 10.49 34.97
N ASP A 110 1.44 11.47 35.50
CA ASP A 110 0.99 12.87 35.50
C ASP A 110 1.08 13.53 34.11
N ILE A 111 1.77 12.88 33.16
CA ILE A 111 1.88 13.32 31.77
C ILE A 111 0.52 13.65 31.12
N ARG A 112 -0.55 12.94 31.48
CA ARG A 112 -1.92 13.14 31.01
C ARG A 112 -2.46 14.55 31.33
N ASN A 113 -1.96 15.18 32.39
CA ASN A 113 -2.37 16.53 32.80
C ASN A 113 -1.60 17.61 32.03
N ARG A 114 -0.44 17.29 31.49
CA ARG A 114 0.50 18.19 30.82
C ARG A 114 0.39 18.14 29.29
N VAL A 115 0.00 16.99 28.75
CA VAL A 115 -0.04 16.78 27.29
C VAL A 115 -1.38 16.18 26.91
N LYS A 116 -2.02 16.77 25.91
CA LYS A 116 -3.29 16.27 25.36
C LYS A 116 -3.06 15.69 23.97
N GLY A 117 -3.76 14.62 23.66
CA GLY A 117 -3.98 14.14 22.30
C GLY A 117 -5.07 14.96 21.59
N MET A 118 -5.28 14.68 20.34
CA MET A 118 -6.35 15.23 19.50
C MET A 118 -7.44 14.17 19.32
N ASP A 119 -8.69 14.56 19.44
CA ASP A 119 -9.84 13.75 19.05
C ASP A 119 -10.05 13.89 17.53
N LEU A 120 -10.53 12.81 16.90
CA LEU A 120 -10.70 12.78 15.43
C LEU A 120 -12.08 13.26 14.99
N GLU A 121 -13.09 13.16 15.87
CA GLU A 121 -14.46 13.61 15.58
C GLU A 121 -14.48 15.09 15.18
N GLY A 122 -15.13 15.39 14.07
CA GLY A 122 -15.20 16.74 13.50
C GLY A 122 -13.88 17.29 12.94
N LYS A 123 -12.83 16.48 12.86
CA LYS A 123 -11.55 16.84 12.25
C LYS A 123 -11.53 16.51 10.76
N THR A 124 -10.77 17.29 10.00
CA THR A 124 -10.63 17.10 8.56
C THR A 124 -9.41 16.24 8.24
N LEU A 125 -9.66 15.11 7.57
CA LEU A 125 -8.62 14.27 6.96
C LEU A 125 -8.45 14.64 5.49
N GLY A 126 -7.26 15.06 5.10
CA GLY A 126 -6.87 15.27 3.72
C GLY A 126 -6.24 14.00 3.13
N LEU A 127 -6.70 13.59 1.95
CA LEU A 127 -6.17 12.46 1.23
C LEU A 127 -5.53 12.91 -0.09
N LEU A 128 -4.26 12.57 -0.28
CA LEU A 128 -3.59 12.65 -1.57
C LEU A 128 -3.63 11.26 -2.24
N GLY A 129 -4.53 11.14 -3.21
CA GLY A 129 -4.87 9.87 -3.86
C GLY A 129 -6.12 9.21 -3.29
N LEU A 130 -7.12 9.04 -4.17
CA LEU A 130 -8.40 8.39 -3.87
C LEU A 130 -8.58 7.10 -4.67
N GLY A 131 -7.49 6.36 -4.82
CA GLY A 131 -7.52 4.98 -5.31
C GLY A 131 -8.23 4.05 -4.32
N LYS A 132 -8.11 2.76 -4.53
CA LYS A 132 -8.80 1.73 -3.70
C LYS A 132 -8.50 1.85 -2.20
N ILE A 133 -7.25 2.18 -1.84
CA ILE A 133 -6.83 2.35 -0.44
C ILE A 133 -7.38 3.65 0.11
N GLY A 134 -7.16 4.78 -0.58
CA GLY A 134 -7.63 6.10 -0.15
C GLY A 134 -9.15 6.14 0.07
N HIS A 135 -9.92 5.55 -0.85
CA HIS A 135 -11.37 5.40 -0.71
C HIS A 135 -11.75 4.59 0.54
N MET A 136 -11.05 3.50 0.82
CA MET A 136 -11.33 2.70 2.02
C MET A 136 -10.93 3.43 3.31
N VAL A 137 -9.85 4.21 3.31
CA VAL A 137 -9.46 5.10 4.42
C VAL A 137 -10.54 6.15 4.65
N ALA A 138 -11.00 6.84 3.59
CA ALA A 138 -12.08 7.82 3.67
C ALA A 138 -13.32 7.24 4.34
N LYS A 139 -13.79 6.09 3.86
CA LYS A 139 -14.95 5.40 4.42
C LYS A 139 -14.79 5.04 5.90
N LYS A 140 -13.59 4.59 6.31
CA LYS A 140 -13.30 4.27 7.72
C LYS A 140 -13.24 5.55 8.57
N ALA A 141 -12.66 6.64 8.06
CA ALA A 141 -12.57 7.91 8.76
C ALA A 141 -13.96 8.56 8.97
N ILE A 142 -14.79 8.60 7.94
CA ILE A 142 -16.15 9.15 8.01
C ILE A 142 -17.01 8.30 8.96
N ASN A 143 -17.16 7.02 8.66
CA ASN A 143 -18.15 6.18 9.36
C ASN A 143 -17.70 5.70 10.74
N GLY A 144 -16.38 5.58 10.97
CA GLY A 144 -15.84 5.07 12.23
C GLY A 144 -15.44 6.16 13.21
N PHE A 145 -15.08 7.35 12.71
CA PHE A 145 -14.48 8.40 13.55
C PHE A 145 -15.17 9.77 13.42
N GLY A 146 -16.23 9.88 12.61
CA GLY A 146 -16.95 11.13 12.42
C GLY A 146 -16.09 12.26 11.85
N MET A 147 -15.10 11.92 11.03
CA MET A 147 -14.22 12.89 10.38
C MET A 147 -14.88 13.47 9.13
N GLU A 148 -14.55 14.71 8.81
CA GLU A 148 -14.70 15.23 7.46
C GLU A 148 -13.52 14.76 6.61
N VAL A 149 -13.78 14.42 5.34
CA VAL A 149 -12.71 13.99 4.43
C VAL A 149 -12.70 14.87 3.19
N ILE A 150 -11.53 15.41 2.88
CA ILE A 150 -11.26 16.09 1.62
C ILE A 150 -10.18 15.34 0.84
N GLY A 151 -10.23 15.37 -0.48
CA GLY A 151 -9.31 14.60 -1.32
C GLY A 151 -8.86 15.33 -2.56
N TYR A 152 -7.66 15.00 -3.00
CA TYR A 152 -7.08 15.39 -4.28
C TYR A 152 -6.56 14.15 -4.99
N ASP A 153 -7.01 13.93 -6.21
CA ASP A 153 -6.51 12.90 -7.11
C ASP A 153 -6.67 13.37 -8.56
N PRO A 154 -5.59 13.74 -9.25
CA PRO A 154 -5.64 14.25 -10.61
C PRO A 154 -5.97 13.17 -11.65
N PHE A 155 -5.88 11.89 -11.27
CA PHE A 155 -6.10 10.76 -12.18
C PHE A 155 -7.47 10.11 -12.00
N LEU A 156 -8.21 10.46 -10.93
CA LEU A 156 -9.53 9.89 -10.67
C LEU A 156 -10.61 10.66 -11.45
N PRO A 157 -11.32 10.00 -12.37
CA PRO A 157 -12.42 10.62 -13.10
C PRO A 157 -13.54 11.10 -12.17
N ALA A 158 -14.20 12.20 -12.55
CA ALA A 158 -15.23 12.83 -11.73
C ALA A 158 -16.44 11.90 -11.44
N ASP A 159 -16.77 11.03 -12.38
CA ASP A 159 -17.86 10.02 -12.25
C ASP A 159 -17.53 8.90 -11.28
N ARG A 160 -16.27 8.77 -10.85
CA ARG A 160 -15.80 7.82 -9.85
C ARG A 160 -15.48 8.46 -8.49
N TRP A 161 -15.70 9.77 -8.38
CA TRP A 161 -15.46 10.48 -7.14
C TRP A 161 -16.50 10.11 -6.09
N ASP A 162 -16.05 9.81 -4.86
CA ASP A 162 -16.95 9.53 -3.75
C ASP A 162 -17.67 10.82 -3.32
N PRO A 163 -19.01 10.86 -3.35
CA PRO A 163 -19.76 12.05 -2.98
C PRO A 163 -19.61 12.46 -1.51
N GLU A 164 -19.18 11.55 -0.63
CA GLU A 164 -18.91 11.86 0.78
C GLU A 164 -17.52 12.51 1.00
N VAL A 165 -16.68 12.57 -0.04
CA VAL A 165 -15.34 13.17 0.01
C VAL A 165 -15.33 14.53 -0.69
N GLY A 166 -15.05 15.58 0.05
CA GLY A 166 -14.93 16.94 -0.49
C GLY A 166 -13.76 17.05 -1.48
N ARG A 167 -14.05 17.28 -2.76
CA ARG A 167 -13.02 17.39 -3.81
C ARG A 167 -12.21 18.67 -3.65
N ARG A 168 -10.91 18.57 -3.89
CA ARG A 168 -9.98 19.70 -4.02
C ARG A 168 -9.24 19.60 -5.35
N GLU A 169 -8.86 20.75 -5.90
CA GLU A 169 -8.24 20.82 -7.23
C GLU A 169 -6.70 20.87 -7.14
N THR A 170 -6.15 21.12 -5.96
CA THR A 170 -4.70 21.20 -5.73
C THR A 170 -4.28 20.52 -4.43
N MET A 171 -3.00 20.14 -4.36
CA MET A 171 -2.41 19.60 -3.12
C MET A 171 -2.35 20.67 -2.02
N GLU A 172 -2.12 21.92 -2.39
CA GLU A 172 -2.06 23.05 -1.47
C GLU A 172 -3.37 23.21 -0.71
N GLU A 173 -4.51 23.03 -1.40
CA GLU A 173 -5.84 23.08 -0.76
C GLU A 173 -6.01 21.95 0.26
N ILE A 174 -5.44 20.75 0.00
CA ILE A 174 -5.44 19.65 0.97
C ILE A 174 -4.65 20.04 2.21
N PHE A 175 -3.41 20.54 2.04
CA PHE A 175 -2.56 20.92 3.18
C PHE A 175 -3.14 22.09 3.99
N ALA A 176 -3.78 23.05 3.32
CA ALA A 176 -4.38 24.20 3.98
C ALA A 176 -5.69 23.87 4.71
N GLY A 177 -6.45 22.87 4.21
CA GLY A 177 -7.79 22.54 4.68
C GLY A 177 -7.86 21.34 5.61
N SER A 178 -6.74 20.74 6.01
CA SER A 178 -6.73 19.48 6.77
C SER A 178 -6.08 19.63 8.14
N ASP A 179 -6.61 18.93 9.13
CA ASP A 179 -5.96 18.71 10.44
C ASP A 179 -4.91 17.59 10.35
N ILE A 180 -5.17 16.59 9.47
CA ILE A 180 -4.31 15.42 9.24
C ILE A 180 -4.26 15.17 7.74
N VAL A 181 -3.08 14.82 7.22
CA VAL A 181 -2.90 14.44 5.81
C VAL A 181 -2.37 13.02 5.72
N SER A 182 -2.92 12.24 4.79
CA SER A 182 -2.41 10.92 4.38
C SER A 182 -2.13 10.91 2.87
N ILE A 183 -1.02 10.27 2.52
CA ILE A 183 -0.50 10.19 1.14
C ILE A 183 -0.50 8.72 0.72
#